data_c43698f6f9ef6c9e99f282fe16622b9f
#
_entry.id   c43698f6f9ef6c9e99f282fe16622b9f
#
_cell.length_a   1.000
_cell.length_b   1.000
_cell.length_c   1.000
_cell.angle_alpha   90.00
_cell.angle_beta   90.00
_cell.angle_gamma   90.00
#
_symmetry.space_group_name_H-M   'P 1'
#
loop_
_entity.id
_entity.type
_entity.pdbx_description
1 polymer ?
#
loop_
_entity_poly.entity_id
_entity_poly.type
_entity_poly.pdbx_seq_one_letter_code
_entity_poly.pdbx_strand_id
1 'polypeptide(L)'
;MRGTIVRVSAVAAIVGAALALAGNLVHPRGGDDPDFEVYQRFAHSTSLRIADLILIVAIILLTVAVVGIARSLEGADLEVFARLGAMFGVVGGTIAIAQFGLESYAYRLQSQVFEGARRPDVRSAFWAANAVDHVNNGLFITWTLVFLGIAPFVIGLGMARSA
;
A
#
# COMPACT_ATOMS: atom_id res chain seq x y z
N MET A 1 4.30 30.53 -2.28
CA MET A 1 3.54 29.28 -2.20
C MET A 1 4.26 28.06 -2.81
N ARG A 2 4.84 28.10 -4.03
CA ARG A 2 5.56 26.94 -4.62
C ARG A 2 6.67 26.39 -3.73
N GLY A 3 7.51 27.24 -3.11
CA GLY A 3 8.58 26.78 -2.23
C GLY A 3 8.11 26.00 -1.00
N THR A 4 6.95 26.35 -0.45
CA THR A 4 6.35 25.64 0.69
C THR A 4 5.84 24.25 0.26
N ILE A 5 5.17 24.15 -0.88
CA ILE A 5 4.67 22.86 -1.42
C ILE A 5 5.85 21.89 -1.64
N VAL A 6 6.91 22.37 -2.30
CA VAL A 6 8.12 21.55 -2.56
C VAL A 6 8.74 21.05 -1.26
N ARG A 7 8.88 21.90 -0.24
CA ARG A 7 9.45 21.50 1.06
C ARG A 7 8.58 20.47 1.77
N VAL A 8 7.27 20.70 1.84
CA VAL A 8 6.33 19.74 2.46
C VAL A 8 6.39 18.39 1.75
N SER A 9 6.40 18.40 0.42
CA SER A 9 6.47 17.16 -0.39
C SER A 9 7.79 16.43 -0.20
N ALA A 10 8.91 17.14 -0.11
CA ALA A 10 10.23 16.54 0.13
C ALA A 10 10.28 15.88 1.51
N VAL A 11 9.79 16.56 2.55
CA VAL A 11 9.71 16.00 3.91
C VAL A 11 8.79 14.78 3.93
N ALA A 12 7.61 14.87 3.31
CA ALA A 12 6.66 13.77 3.20
C ALA A 12 7.27 12.57 2.47
N ALA A 13 8.04 12.79 1.40
CA ALA A 13 8.73 11.73 0.68
C ALA A 13 9.77 11.02 1.56
N ILE A 14 10.63 11.77 2.26
CA ILE A 14 11.70 11.20 3.10
C ILE A 14 11.08 10.43 4.29
N VAL A 15 10.15 11.04 5.00
CA VAL A 15 9.52 10.40 6.17
C VAL A 15 8.68 9.21 5.72
N GLY A 16 7.91 9.34 4.64
CA GLY A 16 7.11 8.25 4.08
C GLY A 16 7.97 7.07 3.64
N ALA A 17 9.10 7.30 2.97
CA ALA A 17 10.02 6.25 2.57
C ALA A 17 10.67 5.55 3.78
N ALA A 18 11.08 6.30 4.80
CA ALA A 18 11.63 5.73 6.03
C ALA A 18 10.61 4.87 6.77
N LEU A 19 9.36 5.32 6.87
CA LEU A 19 8.27 4.54 7.47
C LEU A 19 7.93 3.31 6.63
N ALA A 20 7.91 3.42 5.29
CA ALA A 20 7.67 2.27 4.42
C ALA A 20 8.74 1.19 4.61
N LEU A 21 10.01 1.59 4.72
CA LEU A 21 11.11 0.66 5.02
C LEU A 21 10.93 0.02 6.40
N ALA A 22 10.65 0.82 7.43
CA ALA A 22 10.44 0.32 8.80
C ALA A 22 9.24 -0.63 8.87
N GLY A 23 8.11 -0.29 8.25
CA GLY A 23 6.93 -1.14 8.19
C GLY A 23 7.24 -2.49 7.53
N ASN A 24 7.93 -2.48 6.38
CA ASN A 24 8.32 -3.71 5.69
C ASN A 24 9.32 -4.58 6.48
N LEU A 25 10.19 -3.98 7.29
CA LEU A 25 11.13 -4.74 8.14
C LEU A 25 10.42 -5.44 9.31
N VAL A 26 9.36 -4.82 9.84
CA VAL A 26 8.57 -5.36 10.97
C VAL A 26 7.46 -6.31 10.46
N HIS A 27 7.06 -6.17 9.21
CA HIS A 27 5.99 -6.97 8.62
C HIS A 27 6.36 -8.45 8.62
N PRO A 28 5.53 -9.33 9.21
CA PRO A 28 5.80 -10.76 9.23
C PRO A 28 5.74 -11.31 7.81
N ARG A 29 6.75 -12.10 7.44
CA ARG A 29 6.78 -12.74 6.13
C ARG A 29 5.88 -13.96 6.14
N GLY A 30 4.93 -14.04 5.21
CA GLY A 30 4.26 -15.25 4.83
C GLY A 30 5.21 -16.18 4.08
N GLY A 31 4.92 -17.49 4.02
CA GLY A 31 5.55 -18.39 3.07
C GLY A 31 5.03 -18.14 1.64
N ASP A 32 5.69 -18.73 0.65
CA ASP A 32 5.26 -18.63 -0.76
C ASP A 32 3.91 -19.35 -1.00
N ASP A 33 3.58 -20.34 -0.15
CA ASP A 33 2.30 -21.05 -0.15
C ASP A 33 1.52 -20.75 1.14
N PRO A 34 0.22 -20.46 1.05
CA PRO A 34 -0.65 -20.33 2.20
C PRO A 34 -0.84 -21.70 2.84
N ASP A 35 -0.13 -21.95 3.91
CA ASP A 35 -0.30 -23.16 4.72
C ASP A 35 -1.03 -22.84 6.04
N PHE A 36 -1.40 -23.88 6.77
CA PHE A 36 -2.08 -23.77 8.04
C PHE A 36 -1.27 -22.96 9.07
N GLU A 37 0.05 -23.05 9.05
CA GLU A 37 0.94 -22.37 10.00
C GLU A 37 0.99 -20.87 9.78
N VAL A 38 0.88 -20.42 8.53
CA VAL A 38 0.83 -18.98 8.18
C VAL A 38 -0.40 -18.33 8.78
N TYR A 39 -1.58 -18.94 8.61
CA TYR A 39 -2.82 -18.41 9.19
C TYR A 39 -2.80 -18.37 10.71
N GLN A 40 -2.28 -19.42 11.37
CA GLN A 40 -2.11 -19.44 12.81
C GLN A 40 -1.17 -18.32 13.30
N ARG A 41 -0.08 -18.09 12.59
CA ARG A 41 0.88 -17.03 12.89
C ARG A 41 0.23 -15.64 12.78
N PHE A 42 -0.56 -15.40 11.75
CA PHE A 42 -1.22 -14.12 11.54
C PHE A 42 -2.41 -13.85 12.47
N ALA A 43 -3.09 -14.89 12.94
CA ALA A 43 -4.24 -14.78 13.83
C ALA A 43 -3.96 -13.90 15.07
N HIS A 44 -2.76 -14.02 15.65
CA HIS A 44 -2.37 -13.30 16.87
C HIS A 44 -1.22 -12.31 16.67
N SER A 45 -0.78 -12.06 15.44
CA SER A 45 0.35 -11.21 15.16
C SER A 45 0.08 -9.74 15.51
N THR A 46 0.70 -9.25 16.57
CA THR A 46 0.74 -7.84 16.90
C THR A 46 1.65 -7.07 15.95
N SER A 47 2.75 -7.70 15.49
CA SER A 47 3.69 -7.10 14.54
C SER A 47 3.02 -6.81 13.18
N LEU A 48 2.12 -7.66 12.70
CA LEU A 48 1.33 -7.41 11.50
C LEU A 48 0.55 -6.10 11.62
N ARG A 49 -0.23 -5.92 12.68
CA ARG A 49 -1.02 -4.70 12.89
C ARG A 49 -0.17 -3.44 12.98
N ILE A 50 0.97 -3.50 13.69
CA ILE A 50 1.88 -2.37 13.82
C ILE A 50 2.50 -2.05 12.46
N ALA A 51 2.94 -3.07 11.71
CA ALA A 51 3.50 -2.90 10.38
C ALA A 51 2.50 -2.24 9.43
N ASP A 52 1.27 -2.74 9.38
CA ASP A 52 0.22 -2.19 8.50
C ASP A 52 -0.14 -0.74 8.85
N LEU A 53 -0.24 -0.40 10.14
CA LEU A 53 -0.47 0.98 10.55
C LEU A 53 0.69 1.90 10.13
N ILE A 54 1.93 1.45 10.28
CA ILE A 54 3.11 2.19 9.81
C ILE A 54 3.05 2.35 8.28
N LEU A 55 2.72 1.30 7.56
CA LEU A 55 2.61 1.32 6.09
C LEU A 55 1.47 2.22 5.60
N ILE A 56 0.32 2.25 6.28
CA ILE A 56 -0.78 3.17 5.98
C ILE A 56 -0.31 4.63 6.10
N VAL A 57 0.38 4.98 7.21
CA VAL A 57 0.92 6.33 7.39
C VAL A 57 1.97 6.65 6.32
N ALA A 58 2.84 5.69 6.01
CA ALA A 58 3.84 5.83 4.95
C ALA A 58 3.20 6.14 3.59
N ILE A 59 2.16 5.40 3.20
CA ILE A 59 1.45 5.59 1.94
C ILE A 59 0.74 6.95 1.88
N ILE A 60 0.14 7.40 2.98
CA ILE A 60 -0.46 8.74 3.05
C ILE A 60 0.61 9.80 2.77
N LEU A 61 1.77 9.73 3.41
CA LEU A 61 2.86 10.68 3.22
C LEU A 61 3.44 10.60 1.79
N LEU A 62 3.62 9.41 1.26
CA LEU A 62 4.09 9.23 -0.12
C LEU A 62 3.07 9.75 -1.14
N THR A 63 1.76 9.61 -0.88
CA THR A 63 0.72 10.19 -1.72
C THR A 63 0.78 11.71 -1.70
N VAL A 64 0.97 12.33 -0.52
CA VAL A 64 1.19 13.78 -0.40
C VAL A 64 2.43 14.21 -1.18
N ALA A 65 3.51 13.43 -1.13
CA ALA A 65 4.73 13.70 -1.88
C ALA A 65 4.49 13.67 -3.39
N VAL A 66 3.84 12.63 -3.91
CA VAL A 66 3.52 12.48 -5.35
C VAL A 66 2.65 13.65 -5.84
N VAL A 67 1.59 13.98 -5.11
CA VAL A 67 0.70 15.11 -5.45
C VAL A 67 1.46 16.44 -5.42
N GLY A 68 2.32 16.65 -4.44
CA GLY A 68 3.10 17.88 -4.33
C GLY A 68 4.17 18.01 -5.41
N ILE A 69 4.83 16.91 -5.81
CA ILE A 69 5.74 16.92 -6.97
C ILE A 69 4.96 17.25 -8.24
N ALA A 70 3.82 16.60 -8.48
CA ALA A 70 2.98 16.88 -9.61
C ALA A 70 2.57 18.36 -9.66
N ARG A 71 2.13 18.93 -8.52
CA ARG A 71 1.76 20.36 -8.45
C ARG A 71 2.94 21.31 -8.66
N SER A 72 4.15 20.89 -8.36
CA SER A 72 5.34 21.71 -8.66
C SER A 72 5.61 21.87 -10.16
N LEU A 73 5.08 20.96 -10.97
CA LEU A 73 5.19 20.93 -12.43
C LEU A 73 4.01 21.66 -13.14
N GLU A 74 2.98 22.12 -12.41
CA GLU A 74 1.88 22.89 -12.99
C GLU A 74 2.38 24.23 -13.52
N GLY A 75 1.94 24.61 -14.72
CA GLY A 75 2.21 25.90 -15.34
C GLY A 75 3.18 25.90 -16.50
N ALA A 76 3.48 24.74 -17.06
CA ALA A 76 4.11 24.55 -18.36
C ALA A 76 3.23 23.60 -19.19
N ASP A 77 3.65 23.23 -20.40
CA ASP A 77 2.99 22.21 -21.24
C ASP A 77 2.89 20.82 -20.58
N LEU A 78 3.25 20.74 -19.28
CA LEU A 78 3.32 19.55 -18.44
C LEU A 78 2.06 19.30 -17.60
N GLU A 79 1.11 20.24 -17.60
CA GLU A 79 -0.04 20.22 -16.68
C GLU A 79 -0.85 18.90 -16.78
N VAL A 80 -1.01 18.37 -17.99
CA VAL A 80 -1.75 17.12 -18.22
C VAL A 80 -1.03 15.94 -17.54
N PHE A 81 0.29 15.83 -17.71
CA PHE A 81 1.10 14.77 -17.11
C PHE A 81 1.14 14.89 -15.59
N ALA A 82 1.25 16.10 -15.07
CA ALA A 82 1.23 16.38 -13.65
C ALA A 82 -0.11 15.97 -13.02
N ARG A 83 -1.23 16.33 -13.63
CA ARG A 83 -2.58 15.98 -13.17
C ARG A 83 -2.83 14.47 -13.22
N LEU A 84 -2.47 13.81 -14.33
CA LEU A 84 -2.61 12.36 -14.47
C LEU A 84 -1.74 11.61 -13.46
N GLY A 85 -0.49 12.03 -13.28
CA GLY A 85 0.40 11.43 -12.28
C GLY A 85 -0.11 11.59 -10.85
N ALA A 86 -0.65 12.78 -10.51
CA ALA A 86 -1.29 13.02 -9.21
C ALA A 86 -2.53 12.14 -9.02
N MET A 87 -3.37 12.00 -10.05
CA MET A 87 -4.57 11.16 -10.01
C MET A 87 -4.20 9.68 -9.78
N PHE A 88 -3.25 9.15 -10.53
CA PHE A 88 -2.76 7.77 -10.33
C PHE A 88 -2.11 7.59 -8.95
N GLY A 89 -1.38 8.59 -8.46
CA GLY A 89 -0.84 8.58 -7.10
C GLY A 89 -1.93 8.49 -6.03
N VAL A 90 -3.01 9.28 -6.14
CA VAL A 90 -4.13 9.24 -5.20
C VAL A 90 -4.89 7.90 -5.30
N VAL A 91 -5.20 7.44 -6.51
CA VAL A 91 -5.91 6.17 -6.72
C VAL A 91 -5.09 5.00 -6.18
N GLY A 92 -3.81 4.90 -6.54
CA GLY A 92 -2.93 3.84 -6.05
C GLY A 92 -2.73 3.89 -4.54
N GLY A 93 -2.54 5.08 -3.96
CA GLY A 93 -2.45 5.27 -2.51
C GLY A 93 -3.72 4.86 -1.78
N THR A 94 -4.90 5.15 -2.33
CA THR A 94 -6.19 4.71 -1.76
C THR A 94 -6.33 3.19 -1.77
N ILE A 95 -5.95 2.53 -2.87
CA ILE A 95 -5.97 1.06 -2.97
C ILE A 95 -4.99 0.44 -1.96
N ALA A 96 -3.79 1.03 -1.79
CA ALA A 96 -2.81 0.57 -0.80
C ALA A 96 -3.34 0.67 0.63
N ILE A 97 -3.99 1.77 1.01
CA ILE A 97 -4.61 1.93 2.32
C ILE A 97 -5.70 0.88 2.54
N ALA A 98 -6.53 0.64 1.52
CA ALA A 98 -7.57 -0.38 1.59
C ALA A 98 -6.99 -1.79 1.74
N GLN A 99 -5.88 -2.10 1.05
CA GLN A 99 -5.18 -3.37 1.15
C GLN A 99 -4.61 -3.61 2.56
N PHE A 100 -3.87 -2.64 3.13
CA PHE A 100 -3.34 -2.78 4.50
C PHE A 100 -4.46 -2.80 5.56
N GLY A 101 -5.57 -2.10 5.33
CA GLY A 101 -6.77 -2.20 6.17
C GLY A 101 -7.41 -3.60 6.10
N LEU A 102 -7.51 -4.19 4.92
CA LEU A 102 -8.00 -5.55 4.72
C LEU A 102 -7.10 -6.57 5.44
N GLU A 103 -5.78 -6.43 5.33
CA GLU A 103 -4.80 -7.30 5.95
C GLU A 103 -4.86 -7.22 7.48
N SER A 104 -4.88 -6.04 8.04
CA SER A 104 -4.96 -5.82 9.50
C SER A 104 -6.23 -6.37 10.15
N TYR A 105 -7.36 -6.33 9.44
CA TYR A 105 -8.66 -6.66 10.01
C TYR A 105 -9.26 -7.94 9.43
N ALA A 106 -9.55 -7.98 8.14
CA ALA A 106 -10.29 -9.09 7.56
C ALA A 106 -9.46 -10.35 7.46
N TYR A 107 -8.20 -10.25 7.00
CA TYR A 107 -7.32 -11.40 6.88
C TYR A 107 -6.99 -11.98 8.26
N ARG A 108 -6.69 -11.13 9.23
CA ARG A 108 -6.45 -11.56 10.61
C ARG A 108 -7.69 -12.20 11.24
N LEU A 109 -8.88 -11.60 11.05
CA LEU A 109 -10.13 -12.17 11.57
C LEU A 109 -10.40 -13.55 10.99
N GLN A 110 -10.24 -13.74 9.69
CA GLN A 110 -10.39 -15.04 9.05
C GLN A 110 -9.35 -16.06 9.53
N SER A 111 -8.12 -15.61 9.78
CA SER A 111 -7.09 -16.45 10.39
C SER A 111 -7.48 -16.92 11.79
N GLN A 112 -8.09 -16.06 12.62
CA GLN A 112 -8.62 -16.43 13.94
C GLN A 112 -9.80 -17.40 13.85
N VAL A 113 -10.71 -17.18 12.90
CA VAL A 113 -11.83 -18.12 12.64
C VAL A 113 -11.30 -19.48 12.22
N PHE A 114 -10.28 -19.51 11.36
CA PHE A 114 -9.64 -20.73 10.93
C PHE A 114 -8.97 -21.48 12.10
N GLU A 115 -8.21 -20.77 12.94
CA GLU A 115 -7.55 -21.36 14.12
C GLU A 115 -8.56 -21.95 15.11
N GLY A 116 -9.70 -21.27 15.33
CA GLY A 116 -10.78 -21.74 16.21
C GLY A 116 -11.69 -22.82 15.61
N ALA A 117 -11.55 -23.12 14.32
CA ALA A 117 -12.44 -24.05 13.63
C ALA A 117 -12.24 -25.50 14.10
N ARG A 118 -13.37 -26.20 14.31
CA ARG A 118 -13.40 -27.61 14.67
C ARG A 118 -13.88 -28.45 13.48
N ARG A 119 -13.53 -29.75 13.47
CA ARG A 119 -14.12 -30.65 12.48
C ARG A 119 -15.65 -30.62 12.60
N PRO A 120 -16.43 -30.55 11.49
CA PRO A 120 -16.02 -30.62 10.08
C PRO A 120 -15.64 -29.27 9.42
N ASP A 121 -15.63 -28.15 10.13
CA ASP A 121 -15.62 -26.79 9.57
C ASP A 121 -14.23 -26.28 9.16
N VAL A 122 -13.16 -26.98 9.50
CA VAL A 122 -11.77 -26.56 9.23
C VAL A 122 -11.53 -26.29 7.75
N ARG A 123 -12.10 -27.11 6.87
CA ARG A 123 -11.90 -26.94 5.42
C ARG A 123 -12.58 -25.68 4.88
N SER A 124 -13.80 -25.39 5.33
CA SER A 124 -14.52 -24.17 4.91
C SER A 124 -13.85 -22.91 5.46
N ALA A 125 -13.40 -22.94 6.72
CA ALA A 125 -12.66 -21.85 7.34
C ALA A 125 -11.32 -21.56 6.60
N PHE A 126 -10.59 -22.62 6.21
CA PHE A 126 -9.38 -22.49 5.40
C PHE A 126 -9.66 -21.79 4.07
N TRP A 127 -10.68 -22.24 3.32
CA TRP A 127 -11.00 -21.62 2.04
C TRP A 127 -11.47 -20.18 2.17
N ALA A 128 -12.15 -19.84 3.28
CA ALA A 128 -12.52 -18.45 3.55
C ALA A 128 -11.29 -17.56 3.81
N ALA A 129 -10.33 -18.02 4.60
CA ALA A 129 -9.07 -17.31 4.83
C ALA A 129 -8.25 -17.16 3.53
N ASN A 130 -8.16 -18.22 2.75
CA ASN A 130 -7.47 -18.23 1.46
C ASN A 130 -8.12 -17.27 0.44
N ALA A 131 -9.46 -17.16 0.41
CA ALA A 131 -10.16 -16.21 -0.45
C ALA A 131 -9.82 -14.74 -0.08
N VAL A 132 -9.74 -14.42 1.22
CA VAL A 132 -9.34 -13.09 1.67
C VAL A 132 -7.88 -12.80 1.30
N ASP A 133 -7.00 -13.78 1.42
CA ASP A 133 -5.59 -13.67 1.03
C ASP A 133 -5.44 -13.37 -0.47
N HIS A 134 -6.18 -14.06 -1.33
CA HIS A 134 -6.17 -13.78 -2.78
C HIS A 134 -6.65 -12.36 -3.11
N VAL A 135 -7.68 -11.85 -2.41
CA VAL A 135 -8.13 -10.46 -2.57
C VAL A 135 -7.04 -9.50 -2.13
N ASN A 136 -6.40 -9.77 -0.98
CA ASN A 136 -5.28 -8.96 -0.47
C ASN A 136 -4.13 -8.88 -1.47
N ASN A 137 -3.71 -10.02 -2.02
CA ASN A 137 -2.66 -10.11 -3.03
C ASN A 137 -3.03 -9.37 -4.34
N GLY A 138 -4.29 -9.47 -4.77
CA GLY A 138 -4.80 -8.72 -5.92
C GLY A 138 -4.72 -7.20 -5.72
N LEU A 139 -5.09 -6.72 -4.54
CA LEU A 139 -4.97 -5.30 -4.19
C LEU A 139 -3.49 -4.87 -4.12
N PHE A 140 -2.61 -5.72 -3.55
CA PHE A 140 -1.17 -5.46 -3.49
C PHE A 140 -0.56 -5.26 -4.88
N ILE A 141 -0.83 -6.16 -5.82
CA ILE A 141 -0.35 -6.05 -7.20
C ILE A 141 -0.90 -4.78 -7.85
N THR A 142 -2.19 -4.50 -7.66
CA THR A 142 -2.86 -3.35 -8.29
C THR A 142 -2.26 -2.03 -7.82
N TRP A 143 -2.14 -1.80 -6.50
CA TRP A 143 -1.60 -0.53 -6.03
C TRP A 143 -0.10 -0.38 -6.33
N THR A 144 0.67 -1.46 -6.28
CA THR A 144 2.08 -1.45 -6.66
C THR A 144 2.25 -0.99 -8.10
N LEU A 145 1.46 -1.54 -9.02
CA LEU A 145 1.48 -1.12 -10.42
C LEU A 145 1.07 0.34 -10.60
N VAL A 146 -0.02 0.77 -9.96
CA VAL A 146 -0.58 2.10 -10.15
C VAL A 146 0.26 3.16 -9.45
N PHE A 147 0.61 2.95 -8.18
CA PHE A 147 1.30 3.94 -7.34
C PHE A 147 2.81 4.01 -7.62
N LEU A 148 3.48 2.87 -7.68
CA LEU A 148 4.93 2.81 -7.88
C LEU A 148 5.34 2.72 -9.35
N GLY A 149 4.45 2.25 -10.22
CA GLY A 149 4.69 2.13 -11.66
C GLY A 149 4.15 3.32 -12.44
N ILE A 150 2.83 3.41 -12.60
CA ILE A 150 2.18 4.35 -13.53
C ILE A 150 2.34 5.81 -13.09
N ALA A 151 2.12 6.12 -11.80
CA ALA A 151 2.17 7.50 -11.32
C ALA A 151 3.54 8.17 -11.57
N PRO A 152 4.68 7.60 -11.11
CA PRO A 152 5.99 8.21 -11.36
C PRO A 152 6.39 8.15 -12.83
N PHE A 153 5.98 7.12 -13.58
CA PHE A 153 6.24 7.04 -15.01
C PHE A 153 5.60 8.19 -15.77
N VAL A 154 4.32 8.50 -15.51
CA VAL A 154 3.60 9.60 -16.15
C VAL A 154 4.22 10.96 -15.79
N ILE A 155 4.59 11.16 -14.52
CA ILE A 155 5.30 12.37 -14.08
C ILE A 155 6.65 12.50 -14.79
N GLY A 156 7.43 11.41 -14.83
CA GLY A 156 8.73 11.36 -15.48
C GLY A 156 8.66 11.65 -16.99
N LEU A 157 7.61 11.14 -17.67
CA LEU A 157 7.34 11.43 -19.08
C LEU A 157 7.07 12.93 -19.30
N GLY A 158 6.31 13.55 -18.40
CA GLY A 158 6.13 15.00 -18.40
C GLY A 158 7.47 15.72 -18.28
N MET A 159 8.27 15.40 -17.28
CA MET A 159 9.57 16.03 -17.05
C MET A 159 10.53 15.88 -18.25
N ALA A 160 10.58 14.71 -18.88
CA ALA A 160 11.44 14.44 -20.03
C ALA A 160 11.04 15.27 -21.29
N ARG A 161 9.77 15.69 -21.41
CA ARG A 161 9.31 16.55 -22.52
C ARG A 161 9.57 18.03 -22.31
N SER A 162 9.91 18.44 -21.08
CA SER A 162 10.20 19.84 -20.73
C SER A 162 11.69 20.20 -20.79
N ALA A 163 12.55 19.21 -20.96
CA ALA A 163 13.98 19.38 -21.11
C ALA A 163 14.37 19.54 -22.59
#